data_4f895cdfbc5b29d7115a7fbde10c3848
#
_entry.id   4f895cdfbc5b29d7115a7fbde10c3848
#
_cell.length_a   1.000
_cell.length_b   1.000
_cell.length_c   1.000
_cell.angle_alpha   90.00
_cell.angle_beta   90.00
_cell.angle_gamma   90.00
#
_symmetry.space_group_name_H-M   'P 1'
#
loop_
_entity.id
_entity.type
_entity.pdbx_description
1 polymer ?
#
loop_
_entity_poly.entity_id
_entity_poly.type
_entity_poly.pdbx_seq_one_letter_code
_entity_poly.pdbx_strand_id
1 'polypeptide(L)'
;MKGRTQMTGPEWPEVYRKLGVAPIINAQSWVTALGGSIMRPEVLRAMDEAAGAYVDMMQLNRAAGEVVARSCGAEQGLVTAGCSAAQVLMVAACMTGQSESNVEQLPDATGMKDEVVIFKGQRNRYDKAFVTAGATLVEYGTAESATPELLDEAINENTACVAFVIAPSMNRGVGLEETVRVAHARGVPVIVDAAAEVPPRANLTKFHKIGADMVAFSGGKGIGGPQSAGLLAGKANLMEAAVMNSLNLHAPVAGIGRPMKVSKENIVGLVTAIELFTDSDEGIEWDGWQSKANYVAERLGGIDGVNVAIEDDPNERQGPQPVLRFHDAYEGPPIAEIKTRLESGDPAIFVGGAEARGEISIVMVNVRDGEEIIIADRLIEILRSE
;
A
#
# COMPACT_ATOMS: atom_id res chain seq x y z
N MET A 1 1.96 -45.18 20.00
CA MET A 1 2.25 -43.73 20.07
C MET A 1 3.42 -43.47 19.13
N LYS A 2 3.13 -43.12 17.86
CA LYS A 2 4.16 -42.70 16.91
C LYS A 2 4.33 -41.17 17.10
N GLY A 3 5.58 -40.77 17.41
CA GLY A 3 5.92 -39.39 17.67
C GLY A 3 5.49 -38.49 16.49
N ARG A 4 4.60 -37.52 16.76
CA ARG A 4 4.42 -36.37 15.91
C ARG A 4 5.74 -35.61 15.98
N THR A 5 6.46 -35.55 14.84
CA THR A 5 7.53 -34.60 14.65
C THR A 5 6.87 -33.22 14.78
N GLN A 6 7.14 -32.49 15.87
CA GLN A 6 6.78 -31.09 15.98
C GLN A 6 7.47 -30.38 14.83
N MET A 7 6.70 -29.95 13.85
CA MET A 7 7.18 -28.97 12.87
C MET A 7 7.46 -27.70 13.66
N THR A 8 8.73 -27.42 13.88
CA THR A 8 9.16 -26.17 14.53
C THR A 8 8.87 -25.04 13.57
N GLY A 9 7.73 -24.41 13.75
CA GLY A 9 7.44 -23.12 13.13
C GLY A 9 8.54 -22.10 13.48
N PRO A 10 8.60 -20.95 12.79
CA PRO A 10 9.61 -19.94 13.06
C PRO A 10 9.64 -19.60 14.54
N GLU A 11 10.84 -19.54 15.11
CA GLU A 11 11.02 -19.27 16.53
C GLU A 11 10.36 -17.93 16.90
N TRP A 12 9.43 -17.98 17.84
CA TRP A 12 8.69 -16.77 18.25
C TRP A 12 9.64 -15.73 18.81
N PRO A 13 9.63 -14.48 18.28
CA PRO A 13 10.38 -13.42 18.90
C PRO A 13 9.98 -13.24 20.37
N GLU A 14 10.96 -13.13 21.26
CA GLU A 14 10.71 -13.06 22.71
C GLU A 14 9.78 -11.91 23.09
N VAL A 15 9.85 -10.78 22.35
CA VAL A 15 8.99 -9.61 22.58
C VAL A 15 7.51 -9.94 22.42
N TYR A 16 7.14 -10.77 21.43
CA TYR A 16 5.75 -11.19 21.24
C TYR A 16 5.34 -12.26 22.25
N ARG A 17 6.25 -13.16 22.59
CA ARG A 17 6.01 -14.17 23.62
C ARG A 17 5.70 -13.54 24.98
N LYS A 18 6.44 -12.49 25.38
CA LYS A 18 6.18 -11.71 26.60
C LYS A 18 4.81 -11.04 26.60
N LEU A 19 4.30 -10.66 25.44
CA LEU A 19 2.97 -10.05 25.27
C LEU A 19 1.85 -11.08 25.11
N GLY A 20 2.17 -12.37 24.99
CA GLY A 20 1.19 -13.42 24.73
C GLY A 20 0.60 -13.37 23.32
N VAL A 21 1.32 -12.77 22.34
CA VAL A 21 0.89 -12.62 20.94
C VAL A 21 1.64 -13.61 20.08
N ALA A 22 0.92 -14.53 19.45
CA ALA A 22 1.50 -15.52 18.54
C ALA A 22 1.88 -14.91 17.19
N PRO A 23 3.08 -15.20 16.63
CA PRO A 23 3.37 -14.96 15.24
C PRO A 23 2.48 -15.79 14.32
N ILE A 24 2.28 -15.27 13.13
CA ILE A 24 1.41 -15.85 12.11
C ILE A 24 2.18 -16.03 10.79
N ILE A 25 1.65 -16.86 9.90
CA ILE A 25 2.09 -16.92 8.50
C ILE A 25 1.16 -16.02 7.68
N ASN A 26 1.75 -15.01 7.02
CA ASN A 26 1.02 -14.06 6.19
C ASN A 26 1.13 -14.45 4.70
N ALA A 27 0.11 -15.14 4.23
CA ALA A 27 -0.10 -15.43 2.81
C ALA A 27 -1.29 -14.62 2.21
N GLN A 28 -1.64 -13.48 2.84
CA GLN A 28 -2.73 -12.59 2.43
C GLN A 28 -2.23 -11.32 1.71
N SER A 29 -0.97 -10.98 1.77
CA SER A 29 -0.36 -9.76 1.25
C SER A 29 -0.01 -8.71 2.34
N TRP A 30 0.39 -7.50 1.93
CA TRP A 30 0.81 -6.40 2.81
C TRP A 30 -0.36 -5.68 3.48
N VAL A 31 -1.15 -6.39 4.26
CA VAL A 31 -2.31 -5.80 4.94
C VAL A 31 -1.93 -5.25 6.32
N THR A 32 -2.49 -4.10 6.67
CA THR A 32 -2.19 -3.43 7.94
C THR A 32 -2.51 -4.30 9.16
N ALA A 33 -3.60 -5.08 9.09
CA ALA A 33 -4.03 -5.96 10.19
C ALA A 33 -2.99 -7.05 10.54
N LEU A 34 -2.12 -7.42 9.58
CA LEU A 34 -1.09 -8.44 9.75
C LEU A 34 0.34 -7.86 9.87
N GLY A 35 0.47 -6.54 9.99
CA GLY A 35 1.76 -5.88 10.22
C GLY A 35 2.49 -5.41 8.95
N GLY A 36 1.87 -5.51 7.77
CA GLY A 36 2.46 -5.05 6.50
C GLY A 36 3.54 -6.00 5.98
N SER A 37 4.78 -5.52 5.86
CA SER A 37 5.96 -6.30 5.43
C SER A 37 6.94 -6.50 6.58
N ILE A 38 7.80 -7.51 6.45
CA ILE A 38 8.95 -7.70 7.35
C ILE A 38 10.13 -6.91 6.80
N MET A 39 10.67 -6.02 7.63
CA MET A 39 11.82 -5.20 7.26
C MET A 39 13.10 -6.04 7.16
N ARG A 40 13.95 -5.71 6.18
CA ARG A 40 15.29 -6.30 6.04
C ARG A 40 16.17 -5.93 7.24
N PRO A 41 17.17 -6.78 7.61
CA PRO A 41 18.07 -6.48 8.74
C PRO A 41 18.81 -5.14 8.63
N GLU A 42 19.11 -4.68 7.40
CA GLU A 42 19.75 -3.38 7.13
C GLU A 42 18.86 -2.23 7.58
N VAL A 43 17.56 -2.31 7.30
CA VAL A 43 16.56 -1.31 7.70
C VAL A 43 16.47 -1.25 9.22
N LEU A 44 16.39 -2.41 9.88
CA LEU A 44 16.33 -2.49 11.34
C LEU A 44 17.58 -1.90 12.01
N ARG A 45 18.78 -2.19 11.48
CA ARG A 45 20.03 -1.62 11.98
C ARG A 45 20.06 -0.09 11.82
N ALA A 46 19.65 0.43 10.66
CA ALA A 46 19.60 1.87 10.43
C ALA A 46 18.63 2.57 11.38
N MET A 47 17.49 1.96 11.68
CA MET A 47 16.53 2.49 12.67
C MET A 47 17.11 2.49 14.10
N ASP A 48 17.82 1.43 14.49
CA ASP A 48 18.48 1.33 15.80
C ASP A 48 19.57 2.41 15.96
N GLU A 49 20.43 2.59 14.96
CA GLU A 49 21.42 3.66 14.92
C GLU A 49 20.79 5.05 15.02
N ALA A 50 19.72 5.30 14.25
CA ALA A 50 18.99 6.56 14.30
C ALA A 50 18.37 6.84 15.68
N ALA A 51 17.93 5.81 16.39
CA ALA A 51 17.37 5.96 17.73
C ALA A 51 18.39 6.51 18.74
N GLY A 52 19.67 6.20 18.57
CA GLY A 52 20.76 6.58 19.47
C GLY A 52 21.22 8.05 19.41
N ALA A 53 20.69 8.88 18.47
CA ALA A 53 21.17 10.25 18.28
C ALA A 53 20.02 11.26 18.12
N TYR A 54 20.27 12.51 18.53
CA TYR A 54 19.42 13.65 18.19
C TYR A 54 19.88 14.28 16.87
N VAL A 55 18.92 14.71 16.04
CA VAL A 55 19.18 15.37 14.75
C VAL A 55 18.23 16.55 14.56
N ASP A 56 18.63 17.49 13.72
CA ASP A 56 17.69 18.51 13.22
C ASP A 56 16.67 17.85 12.28
N MET A 57 15.41 17.83 12.70
CA MET A 57 14.35 17.16 11.95
C MET A 57 14.06 17.82 10.59
N MET A 58 14.30 19.13 10.45
CA MET A 58 14.12 19.81 9.16
C MET A 58 15.22 19.42 8.17
N GLN A 59 16.46 19.30 8.64
CA GLN A 59 17.56 18.79 7.82
C GLN A 59 17.34 17.33 7.42
N LEU A 60 16.91 16.49 8.37
CA LEU A 60 16.61 15.06 8.09
C LEU A 60 15.49 14.91 7.06
N ASN A 61 14.37 15.63 7.23
CA ASN A 61 13.26 15.57 6.28
C ASN A 61 13.68 16.03 4.87
N ARG A 62 14.53 17.07 4.76
CA ARG A 62 15.05 17.53 3.47
C ARG A 62 15.92 16.48 2.81
N ALA A 63 16.90 15.93 3.54
CA ALA A 63 17.79 14.89 3.01
C ALA A 63 17.01 13.63 2.59
N ALA A 64 16.05 13.18 3.40
CA ALA A 64 15.17 12.07 3.07
C ALA A 64 14.29 12.37 1.86
N GLY A 65 13.77 13.60 1.77
CA GLY A 65 12.98 14.06 0.63
C GLY A 65 13.76 14.02 -0.70
N GLU A 66 15.05 14.32 -0.69
CA GLU A 66 15.92 14.20 -1.86
C GLU A 66 16.06 12.74 -2.33
N VAL A 67 16.15 11.79 -1.40
CA VAL A 67 16.17 10.35 -1.74
C VAL A 67 14.84 9.93 -2.36
N VAL A 68 13.71 10.31 -1.75
CA VAL A 68 12.37 10.02 -2.26
C VAL A 68 12.19 10.62 -3.67
N ALA A 69 12.57 11.88 -3.88
CA ALA A 69 12.48 12.56 -5.16
C ALA A 69 13.26 11.83 -6.27
N ARG A 70 14.53 11.45 -5.99
CA ARG A 70 15.37 10.69 -6.94
C ARG A 70 14.75 9.34 -7.28
N SER A 71 14.29 8.60 -6.28
CA SER A 71 13.71 7.26 -6.48
C SER A 71 12.40 7.30 -7.26
N CYS A 72 11.62 8.36 -7.11
CA CYS A 72 10.35 8.54 -7.81
C CYS A 72 10.46 9.32 -9.14
N GLY A 73 11.64 9.88 -9.45
CA GLY A 73 11.81 10.74 -10.63
C GLY A 73 10.95 12.01 -10.56
N ALA A 74 10.76 12.56 -9.36
CA ALA A 74 9.99 13.76 -9.07
C ALA A 74 10.89 14.96 -8.72
N GLU A 75 10.31 16.17 -8.69
CA GLU A 75 11.05 17.38 -8.36
C GLU A 75 11.40 17.47 -6.86
N GLN A 76 10.48 17.05 -6.00
CA GLN A 76 10.66 16.98 -4.55
C GLN A 76 9.97 15.77 -3.95
N GLY A 77 10.38 15.39 -2.73
CA GLY A 77 9.81 14.28 -1.99
C GLY A 77 9.70 14.57 -0.48
N LEU A 78 8.88 13.76 0.20
CA LEU A 78 8.65 13.84 1.64
C LEU A 78 8.39 12.43 2.18
N VAL A 79 8.96 12.09 3.33
CA VAL A 79 8.56 10.92 4.10
C VAL A 79 7.36 11.26 4.96
N THR A 80 6.33 10.43 4.91
CA THR A 80 5.05 10.64 5.60
C THR A 80 4.73 9.50 6.58
N ALA A 81 3.77 9.70 7.47
CA ALA A 81 3.29 8.65 8.39
C ALA A 81 2.33 7.68 7.68
N GLY A 82 2.84 6.99 6.65
CA GLY A 82 2.08 6.11 5.77
C GLY A 82 1.40 6.85 4.61
N CYS A 83 0.88 6.08 3.65
CA CYS A 83 0.25 6.61 2.44
C CYS A 83 -1.00 7.45 2.76
N SER A 84 -1.82 7.06 3.76
CA SER A 84 -3.00 7.87 4.13
C SER A 84 -2.64 9.27 4.62
N ALA A 85 -1.53 9.41 5.36
CA ALA A 85 -1.03 10.73 5.73
C ALA A 85 -0.55 11.52 4.51
N ALA A 86 0.08 10.85 3.54
CA ALA A 86 0.43 11.48 2.26
C ALA A 86 -0.81 11.98 1.51
N GLN A 87 -1.90 11.22 1.48
CA GLN A 87 -3.17 11.62 0.85
C GLN A 87 -3.75 12.89 1.50
N VAL A 88 -3.76 12.95 2.85
CA VAL A 88 -4.19 14.17 3.57
C VAL A 88 -3.33 15.37 3.15
N LEU A 89 -2.01 15.20 3.10
CA LEU A 89 -1.08 16.27 2.75
C LEU A 89 -1.19 16.70 1.28
N MET A 90 -1.45 15.77 0.35
CA MET A 90 -1.70 16.10 -1.06
C MET A 90 -2.92 17.01 -1.21
N VAL A 91 -4.03 16.65 -0.57
CA VAL A 91 -5.26 17.44 -0.62
C VAL A 91 -5.05 18.79 0.05
N ALA A 92 -4.48 18.81 1.27
CA ALA A 92 -4.17 20.04 1.98
C ALA A 92 -3.31 20.99 1.14
N ALA A 93 -2.27 20.45 0.47
CA ALA A 93 -1.40 21.23 -0.41
C ALA A 93 -2.15 21.84 -1.60
N CYS A 94 -3.07 21.09 -2.22
CA CYS A 94 -3.89 21.60 -3.31
C CYS A 94 -4.88 22.68 -2.86
N MET A 95 -5.39 22.61 -1.61
CA MET A 95 -6.31 23.58 -1.04
C MET A 95 -5.60 24.86 -0.59
N THR A 96 -4.48 24.72 0.10
CA THR A 96 -3.81 25.87 0.76
C THR A 96 -2.81 26.58 -0.17
N GLY A 97 -2.25 25.87 -1.15
CA GLY A 97 -1.04 26.35 -1.81
C GLY A 97 0.02 26.69 -0.75
N GLN A 98 0.79 27.74 -0.95
CA GLN A 98 1.83 28.23 -0.04
C GLN A 98 1.32 29.37 0.86
N SER A 99 0.01 29.45 1.14
CA SER A 99 -0.59 30.46 2.01
C SER A 99 -0.53 30.00 3.47
N GLU A 100 0.27 30.68 4.29
CA GLU A 100 0.35 30.40 5.74
C GLU A 100 -1.03 30.49 6.41
N SER A 101 -1.83 31.52 6.08
CA SER A 101 -3.16 31.68 6.63
C SER A 101 -4.11 30.53 6.30
N ASN A 102 -4.02 29.97 5.08
CA ASN A 102 -4.83 28.83 4.70
C ASN A 102 -4.36 27.54 5.42
N VAL A 103 -3.05 27.37 5.60
CA VAL A 103 -2.49 26.26 6.39
C VAL A 103 -2.96 26.30 7.83
N GLU A 104 -2.99 27.47 8.44
CA GLU A 104 -3.47 27.67 9.83
C GLU A 104 -4.99 27.47 9.96
N GLN A 105 -5.77 27.78 8.91
CA GLN A 105 -7.22 27.68 8.90
C GLN A 105 -7.72 26.24 8.79
N LEU A 106 -7.02 25.34 8.09
CA LEU A 106 -7.46 23.95 7.93
C LEU A 106 -7.70 23.28 9.29
N PRO A 107 -8.75 22.46 9.44
CA PRO A 107 -9.63 21.91 8.42
C PRO A 107 -10.84 22.77 8.03
N ASP A 108 -10.93 24.01 8.46
CA ASP A 108 -11.95 24.95 7.97
C ASP A 108 -11.56 25.41 6.55
N ALA A 109 -12.26 24.89 5.55
CA ALA A 109 -12.01 25.16 4.14
C ALA A 109 -12.72 26.43 3.61
N THR A 110 -13.35 27.25 4.49
CA THR A 110 -14.11 28.42 4.07
C THR A 110 -13.26 29.37 3.22
N GLY A 111 -13.70 29.65 2.01
CA GLY A 111 -13.03 30.55 1.06
C GLY A 111 -11.88 29.90 0.27
N MET A 112 -11.64 28.61 0.42
CA MET A 112 -10.68 27.84 -0.37
C MET A 112 -11.40 27.02 -1.44
N LYS A 113 -10.67 26.59 -2.46
CA LYS A 113 -11.10 25.49 -3.30
C LYS A 113 -11.03 24.22 -2.45
N ASP A 114 -12.12 23.50 -2.28
CA ASP A 114 -12.21 22.37 -1.35
C ASP A 114 -12.79 21.09 -1.96
N GLU A 115 -13.05 21.09 -3.26
CA GLU A 115 -13.56 19.90 -3.92
C GLU A 115 -12.45 19.01 -4.47
N VAL A 116 -12.53 17.71 -4.14
CA VAL A 116 -11.70 16.64 -4.71
C VAL A 116 -12.57 15.82 -5.63
N VAL A 117 -12.33 15.93 -6.95
CA VAL A 117 -13.05 15.16 -7.97
C VAL A 117 -12.47 13.75 -8.03
N ILE A 118 -13.32 12.73 -7.94
CA ILE A 118 -12.91 11.33 -7.96
C ILE A 118 -13.87 10.45 -8.77
N PHE A 119 -13.34 9.51 -9.55
CA PHE A 119 -14.15 8.52 -10.23
C PHE A 119 -14.90 7.63 -9.23
N LYS A 120 -16.21 7.47 -9.40
CA LYS A 120 -17.04 6.68 -8.48
C LYS A 120 -16.58 5.22 -8.35
N GLY A 121 -16.06 4.62 -9.42
CA GLY A 121 -15.51 3.27 -9.42
C GLY A 121 -14.17 3.14 -8.67
N GLN A 122 -13.50 4.24 -8.33
CA GLN A 122 -12.27 4.28 -7.52
C GLN A 122 -12.52 4.59 -6.04
N ARG A 123 -13.79 4.81 -5.63
CA ARG A 123 -14.17 5.01 -4.23
C ARG A 123 -13.86 3.77 -3.41
N ASN A 124 -13.27 3.98 -2.24
CA ASN A 124 -12.86 2.88 -1.38
C ASN A 124 -12.88 3.27 0.12
N ARG A 125 -12.60 2.29 0.98
CA ARG A 125 -12.62 2.46 2.44
C ARG A 125 -11.59 3.47 2.98
N TYR A 126 -10.60 3.89 2.19
CA TYR A 126 -9.53 4.82 2.58
C TYR A 126 -9.84 6.28 2.21
N ASP A 127 -10.96 6.56 1.55
CA ASP A 127 -11.37 7.91 1.12
C ASP A 127 -11.41 8.95 2.24
N LYS A 128 -11.48 8.50 3.50
CA LYS A 128 -11.38 9.38 4.66
C LYS A 128 -10.12 10.23 4.69
N ALA A 129 -9.03 9.73 4.11
CA ALA A 129 -7.79 10.50 4.00
C ALA A 129 -7.98 11.76 3.14
N PHE A 130 -8.71 11.68 2.02
CA PHE A 130 -8.96 12.82 1.14
C PHE A 130 -9.80 13.93 1.81
N VAL A 131 -10.75 13.57 2.69
CA VAL A 131 -11.63 14.55 3.36
C VAL A 131 -11.10 15.05 4.71
N THR A 132 -10.02 14.45 5.23
CA THR A 132 -9.48 14.81 6.56
C THR A 132 -8.98 16.25 6.61
N ALA A 133 -8.50 16.80 5.49
CA ALA A 133 -8.08 18.18 5.40
C ALA A 133 -9.24 19.21 5.33
N GLY A 134 -10.49 18.75 5.33
CA GLY A 134 -11.68 19.60 5.20
C GLY A 134 -12.30 19.59 3.79
N ALA A 135 -11.77 18.78 2.88
CA ALA A 135 -12.26 18.71 1.51
C ALA A 135 -13.57 17.91 1.38
N THR A 136 -14.30 18.19 0.31
CA THR A 136 -15.52 17.51 -0.11
C THR A 136 -15.22 16.64 -1.34
N LEU A 137 -15.69 15.38 -1.35
CA LEU A 137 -15.54 14.50 -2.53
C LEU A 137 -16.67 14.76 -3.52
N VAL A 138 -16.29 15.00 -4.78
CA VAL A 138 -17.20 15.12 -5.92
C VAL A 138 -17.03 13.91 -6.82
N GLU A 139 -18.04 13.05 -6.86
CA GLU A 139 -18.02 11.83 -7.67
C GLU A 139 -18.38 12.11 -9.13
N TYR A 140 -17.70 11.47 -10.08
CA TYR A 140 -18.11 11.43 -11.48
C TYR A 140 -18.22 10.00 -12.00
N GLY A 141 -19.04 9.82 -13.03
CA GLY A 141 -19.31 8.50 -13.63
C GLY A 141 -20.18 7.59 -12.76
N THR A 142 -20.13 6.31 -13.06
CA THR A 142 -20.80 5.23 -12.30
C THR A 142 -19.75 4.37 -11.58
N ALA A 143 -20.16 3.31 -10.89
CA ALA A 143 -19.21 2.37 -10.28
C ALA A 143 -18.40 1.59 -11.32
N GLU A 144 -18.94 1.42 -12.54
CA GLU A 144 -18.38 0.58 -13.59
C GLU A 144 -17.71 1.35 -14.72
N SER A 145 -18.11 2.62 -14.95
CA SER A 145 -17.66 3.38 -16.12
C SER A 145 -17.67 4.88 -15.91
N ALA A 146 -16.76 5.56 -16.60
CA ALA A 146 -16.71 7.00 -16.74
C ALA A 146 -16.15 7.39 -18.12
N THR A 147 -16.45 8.61 -18.58
CA THR A 147 -15.88 9.18 -19.79
C THR A 147 -15.10 10.47 -19.47
N PRO A 148 -14.20 10.91 -20.37
CA PRO A 148 -13.49 12.18 -20.21
C PRO A 148 -14.42 13.39 -20.09
N GLU A 149 -15.58 13.37 -20.77
CA GLU A 149 -16.58 14.44 -20.73
C GLU A 149 -17.21 14.55 -19.34
N LEU A 150 -17.53 13.42 -18.69
CA LEU A 150 -18.06 13.41 -17.33
C LEU A 150 -17.05 13.92 -16.31
N LEU A 151 -15.77 13.65 -16.52
CA LEU A 151 -14.69 14.23 -15.70
C LEU A 151 -14.59 15.75 -15.93
N ASP A 152 -14.63 16.20 -17.18
CA ASP A 152 -14.57 17.62 -17.53
C ASP A 152 -15.75 18.41 -16.95
N GLU A 153 -16.97 17.83 -16.97
CA GLU A 153 -18.18 18.40 -16.37
C GLU A 153 -18.12 18.46 -14.83
N ALA A 154 -17.44 17.53 -14.18
CA ALA A 154 -17.30 17.50 -12.72
C ALA A 154 -16.30 18.53 -12.21
N ILE A 155 -15.35 18.97 -13.03
CA ILE A 155 -14.35 19.98 -12.67
C ILE A 155 -14.97 21.39 -12.78
N ASN A 156 -14.93 22.12 -11.66
CA ASN A 156 -15.47 23.49 -11.56
C ASN A 156 -14.51 24.45 -10.83
N GLU A 157 -14.97 25.67 -10.52
CA GLU A 157 -14.16 26.70 -9.84
C GLU A 157 -13.74 26.35 -8.42
N ASN A 158 -14.45 25.43 -7.75
CA ASN A 158 -14.16 24.98 -6.38
C ASN A 158 -13.23 23.75 -6.38
N THR A 159 -12.91 23.18 -7.54
CA THR A 159 -12.06 21.98 -7.59
C THR A 159 -10.62 22.31 -7.21
N ALA A 160 -10.17 21.70 -6.11
CA ALA A 160 -8.80 21.77 -5.63
C ALA A 160 -7.87 20.80 -6.37
N CYS A 161 -8.33 19.55 -6.60
CA CYS A 161 -7.59 18.53 -7.34
C CYS A 161 -8.51 17.43 -7.87
N VAL A 162 -7.99 16.63 -8.80
CA VAL A 162 -8.54 15.33 -9.20
C VAL A 162 -7.77 14.23 -8.51
N ALA A 163 -8.45 13.35 -7.77
CA ALA A 163 -7.86 12.18 -7.15
C ALA A 163 -7.97 10.96 -8.07
N PHE A 164 -6.88 10.24 -8.24
CA PHE A 164 -6.83 8.99 -8.98
C PHE A 164 -6.28 7.88 -8.09
N VAL A 165 -7.06 6.82 -7.90
CA VAL A 165 -6.66 5.67 -7.08
C VAL A 165 -6.31 4.51 -7.98
N ILE A 166 -5.11 3.97 -7.81
CA ILE A 166 -4.64 2.79 -8.53
C ILE A 166 -4.71 1.60 -7.57
N ALA A 167 -5.45 0.60 -7.96
CA ALA A 167 -5.48 -0.68 -7.26
C ALA A 167 -5.93 -1.78 -8.22
N PRO A 168 -5.54 -3.04 -7.99
CA PRO A 168 -6.10 -4.17 -8.73
C PRO A 168 -7.63 -4.10 -8.71
N SER A 169 -8.27 -4.39 -9.83
CA SER A 169 -9.73 -4.30 -10.04
C SER A 169 -10.37 -2.90 -10.07
N MET A 170 -9.63 -1.82 -9.85
CA MET A 170 -10.13 -0.43 -9.94
C MET A 170 -9.75 0.28 -11.26
N ASN A 171 -9.05 -0.39 -12.17
CA ASN A 171 -8.60 0.14 -13.46
C ASN A 171 -9.74 0.18 -14.49
N ARG A 172 -10.87 0.82 -14.10
CA ARG A 172 -12.04 1.04 -14.93
C ARG A 172 -12.25 2.53 -15.12
N GLY A 173 -13.04 2.92 -16.14
CA GLY A 173 -13.32 4.32 -16.42
C GLY A 173 -12.21 5.01 -17.20
N VAL A 174 -11.95 6.29 -16.90
CA VAL A 174 -10.92 7.11 -17.58
C VAL A 174 -9.54 6.72 -17.07
N GLY A 175 -8.61 6.38 -17.95
CA GLY A 175 -7.22 6.08 -17.60
C GLY A 175 -6.47 7.30 -17.06
N LEU A 176 -5.35 7.06 -16.35
CA LEU A 176 -4.59 8.14 -15.70
C LEU A 176 -4.08 9.19 -16.70
N GLU A 177 -3.56 8.77 -17.85
CA GLU A 177 -3.07 9.70 -18.88
C GLU A 177 -4.15 10.67 -19.38
N GLU A 178 -5.34 10.13 -19.63
CA GLU A 178 -6.49 10.93 -20.07
C GLU A 178 -7.04 11.80 -18.93
N THR A 179 -7.04 11.30 -17.69
CA THR A 179 -7.40 12.07 -16.48
C THR A 179 -6.48 13.28 -16.33
N VAL A 180 -5.17 13.09 -16.48
CA VAL A 180 -4.17 14.15 -16.43
C VAL A 180 -4.44 15.18 -17.55
N ARG A 181 -4.70 14.71 -18.77
CA ARG A 181 -4.98 15.59 -19.91
C ARG A 181 -6.20 16.49 -19.67
N VAL A 182 -7.29 15.92 -19.18
CA VAL A 182 -8.54 16.67 -18.91
C VAL A 182 -8.36 17.64 -17.75
N ALA A 183 -7.80 17.19 -16.62
CA ALA A 183 -7.61 18.02 -15.45
C ALA A 183 -6.63 19.19 -15.71
N HIS A 184 -5.51 18.93 -16.39
CA HIS A 184 -4.54 19.99 -16.74
C HIS A 184 -5.09 21.00 -17.74
N ALA A 185 -5.99 20.62 -18.64
CA ALA A 185 -6.68 21.56 -19.53
C ALA A 185 -7.54 22.56 -18.74
N ARG A 186 -7.97 22.22 -17.53
CA ARG A 186 -8.69 23.07 -16.58
C ARG A 186 -7.78 23.74 -15.54
N GLY A 187 -6.45 23.50 -15.60
CA GLY A 187 -5.50 24.01 -14.61
C GLY A 187 -5.62 23.38 -13.23
N VAL A 188 -6.17 22.17 -13.14
CA VAL A 188 -6.39 21.41 -11.88
C VAL A 188 -5.35 20.31 -11.76
N PRO A 189 -4.64 20.18 -10.61
CA PRO A 189 -3.65 19.14 -10.40
C PRO A 189 -4.28 17.76 -10.22
N VAL A 190 -3.53 16.71 -10.61
CA VAL A 190 -3.88 15.30 -10.41
C VAL A 190 -3.01 14.69 -9.32
N ILE A 191 -3.65 14.16 -8.27
CA ILE A 191 -3.02 13.45 -7.16
C ILE A 191 -3.29 11.95 -7.28
N VAL A 192 -2.27 11.12 -7.05
CA VAL A 192 -2.37 9.67 -7.26
C VAL A 192 -2.11 8.92 -5.97
N ASP A 193 -3.08 8.09 -5.58
CA ASP A 193 -2.89 7.04 -4.58
C ASP A 193 -2.38 5.76 -5.27
N ALA A 194 -1.10 5.47 -5.08
CA ALA A 194 -0.42 4.28 -5.56
C ALA A 194 0.09 3.41 -4.39
N ALA A 195 -0.66 3.35 -3.29
CA ALA A 195 -0.23 2.76 -2.02
C ALA A 195 0.33 1.34 -2.12
N ALA A 196 -0.14 0.52 -3.08
CA ALA A 196 0.23 -0.90 -3.21
C ALA A 196 0.82 -1.23 -4.59
N GLU A 197 1.27 -0.23 -5.34
CA GLU A 197 1.63 -0.37 -6.75
C GLU A 197 3.11 -0.71 -6.99
N VAL A 198 3.86 -0.99 -5.96
CA VAL A 198 5.23 -1.52 -6.05
C VAL A 198 5.34 -2.84 -5.28
N PRO A 199 5.97 -3.88 -5.88
CA PRO A 199 6.50 -3.96 -7.24
C PRO A 199 5.41 -3.89 -8.34
N PRO A 200 5.74 -3.67 -9.63
CA PRO A 200 7.09 -3.56 -10.19
C PRO A 200 7.75 -2.21 -9.85
N ARG A 201 9.07 -2.21 -9.72
CA ARG A 201 9.88 -1.03 -9.36
C ARG A 201 9.66 0.15 -10.31
N ALA A 202 9.44 -0.13 -11.59
CA ALA A 202 9.16 0.88 -12.61
C ALA A 202 7.99 1.81 -12.24
N ASN A 203 7.05 1.34 -11.42
CA ASN A 203 5.91 2.13 -10.98
C ASN A 203 6.29 3.31 -10.08
N LEU A 204 7.45 3.30 -9.41
CA LEU A 204 7.94 4.47 -8.65
C LEU A 204 8.02 5.73 -9.53
N THR A 205 8.43 5.59 -10.80
CA THR A 205 8.60 6.72 -11.71
C THR A 205 7.48 6.85 -12.75
N LYS A 206 6.70 5.78 -12.98
CA LYS A 206 5.71 5.69 -14.05
C LYS A 206 4.65 6.78 -13.99
N PHE A 207 4.08 7.02 -12.83
CA PHE A 207 2.94 7.91 -12.70
C PHE A 207 3.34 9.38 -12.89
N HIS A 208 4.53 9.77 -12.42
CA HIS A 208 5.10 11.11 -12.72
C HIS A 208 5.41 11.30 -14.20
N LYS A 209 5.91 10.26 -14.89
CA LYS A 209 6.14 10.31 -16.35
C LYS A 209 4.84 10.46 -17.15
N ILE A 210 3.73 9.93 -16.63
CA ILE A 210 2.40 10.12 -17.21
C ILE A 210 1.91 11.57 -17.01
N GLY A 211 2.37 12.25 -15.96
CA GLY A 211 2.05 13.65 -15.69
C GLY A 211 1.31 13.87 -14.35
N ALA A 212 1.23 12.87 -13.48
CA ALA A 212 0.69 13.06 -12.13
C ALA A 212 1.48 14.15 -11.39
N ASP A 213 0.78 15.06 -10.71
CA ASP A 213 1.39 16.17 -10.01
C ASP A 213 1.95 15.79 -8.65
N MET A 214 1.26 14.88 -7.93
CA MET A 214 1.76 14.24 -6.72
C MET A 214 1.37 12.76 -6.69
N VAL A 215 2.26 11.92 -6.19
CA VAL A 215 2.05 10.46 -6.06
C VAL A 215 2.43 10.01 -4.67
N ALA A 216 1.58 9.19 -4.04
CA ALA A 216 1.82 8.61 -2.73
C ALA A 216 1.95 7.09 -2.80
N PHE A 217 2.96 6.53 -2.10
CA PHE A 217 3.16 5.09 -1.92
C PHE A 217 3.24 4.74 -0.43
N SER A 218 2.89 3.50 -0.08
CA SER A 218 3.11 2.98 1.27
C SER A 218 4.52 2.41 1.40
N GLY A 219 5.27 2.89 2.39
CA GLY A 219 6.61 2.39 2.69
C GLY A 219 6.64 1.00 3.32
N GLY A 220 5.58 0.64 4.06
CA GLY A 220 5.47 -0.64 4.76
C GLY A 220 4.82 -1.76 3.96
N LYS A 221 4.83 -1.66 2.62
CA LYS A 221 4.37 -2.69 1.69
C LYS A 221 5.56 -3.24 0.89
N GLY A 222 5.49 -3.31 -0.43
CA GLY A 222 6.54 -3.87 -1.28
C GLY A 222 7.91 -3.21 -1.14
N ILE A 223 8.00 -1.97 -0.68
CA ILE A 223 9.27 -1.30 -0.38
C ILE A 223 10.00 -1.94 0.82
N GLY A 224 9.26 -2.58 1.73
CA GLY A 224 9.86 -3.26 2.89
C GLY A 224 10.37 -2.33 3.99
N GLY A 225 9.85 -1.10 4.07
CA GLY A 225 10.14 -0.15 5.13
C GLY A 225 9.21 -0.28 6.34
N PRO A 226 9.33 0.63 7.32
CA PRO A 226 8.44 0.65 8.48
C PRO A 226 6.98 0.76 8.06
N GLN A 227 6.09 -0.03 8.69
CA GLN A 227 4.67 -0.06 8.34
C GLN A 227 3.98 1.31 8.45
N SER A 228 4.38 2.11 9.41
CA SER A 228 3.87 3.47 9.63
C SER A 228 4.64 4.54 8.84
N ALA A 229 5.35 4.15 7.77
CA ALA A 229 6.01 5.08 6.87
C ALA A 229 5.40 5.03 5.46
N GLY A 230 5.43 6.16 4.78
CA GLY A 230 5.02 6.33 3.39
C GLY A 230 5.86 7.39 2.72
N LEU A 231 5.76 7.46 1.41
CA LEU A 231 6.43 8.49 0.64
C LEU A 231 5.41 9.28 -0.20
N LEU A 232 5.68 10.55 -0.31
CA LEU A 232 4.99 11.50 -1.15
C LEU A 232 6.03 12.16 -2.06
N ALA A 233 5.79 12.17 -3.35
CA ALA A 233 6.66 12.82 -4.33
C ALA A 233 5.83 13.63 -5.32
N GLY A 234 6.38 14.69 -5.88
CA GLY A 234 5.65 15.52 -6.83
C GLY A 234 6.34 16.79 -7.26
N LYS A 235 5.55 17.71 -7.85
CA LYS A 235 5.99 19.02 -8.30
C LYS A 235 6.38 19.90 -7.12
N ALA A 236 7.45 20.68 -7.28
CA ALA A 236 8.08 21.45 -6.20
C ALA A 236 7.10 22.36 -5.46
N ASN A 237 6.28 23.12 -6.18
CA ASN A 237 5.33 24.05 -5.57
C ASN A 237 4.25 23.36 -4.70
N LEU A 238 3.77 22.19 -5.10
CA LEU A 238 2.81 21.40 -4.34
C LEU A 238 3.48 20.69 -3.16
N MET A 239 4.71 20.23 -3.35
CA MET A 239 5.48 19.60 -2.28
C MET A 239 5.89 20.60 -1.19
N GLU A 240 6.22 21.85 -1.53
CA GLU A 240 6.44 22.93 -0.57
C GLU A 240 5.19 23.17 0.27
N ALA A 241 4.01 23.24 -0.37
CA ALA A 241 2.73 23.33 0.33
C ALA A 241 2.44 22.11 1.23
N ALA A 242 2.78 20.90 0.77
CA ALA A 242 2.64 19.69 1.58
C ALA A 242 3.55 19.71 2.82
N VAL A 243 4.79 20.19 2.70
CA VAL A 243 5.72 20.36 3.83
C VAL A 243 5.18 21.39 4.82
N MET A 244 4.61 22.53 4.37
CA MET A 244 3.98 23.52 5.24
C MET A 244 2.81 22.93 6.03
N ASN A 245 2.01 22.06 5.44
CA ASN A 245 0.90 21.37 6.09
C ASN A 245 1.33 20.20 7.00
N SER A 246 2.57 19.71 6.88
CA SER A 246 3.10 18.54 7.57
C SER A 246 3.65 18.89 8.98
N LEU A 247 4.89 19.37 9.02
CA LEU A 247 5.66 19.64 10.24
C LEU A 247 6.03 21.10 10.34
N ASN A 248 5.06 22.00 10.40
CA ASN A 248 5.35 23.41 10.60
C ASN A 248 5.83 23.68 12.04
N LEU A 249 7.09 23.28 12.35
CA LEU A 249 7.65 23.25 13.70
C LEU A 249 7.86 24.65 14.28
N HIS A 250 7.92 25.69 13.44
CA HIS A 250 8.21 27.07 13.83
C HIS A 250 7.02 28.02 13.64
N ALA A 251 5.92 27.54 13.06
CA ALA A 251 4.71 28.34 12.92
C ALA A 251 3.96 28.48 14.26
N PRO A 252 3.28 29.61 14.47
CA PRO A 252 2.46 29.83 15.67
C PRO A 252 1.32 28.82 15.80
N VAL A 253 0.81 28.31 14.68
CA VAL A 253 -0.25 27.29 14.62
C VAL A 253 0.27 26.06 13.87
N ALA A 254 0.06 24.89 14.45
CA ALA A 254 0.48 23.64 13.81
C ALA A 254 -0.44 23.30 12.64
N GLY A 255 0.13 22.92 11.49
CA GLY A 255 -0.63 22.46 10.32
C GLY A 255 -1.39 21.16 10.55
N ILE A 256 -2.32 20.85 9.64
CA ILE A 256 -3.21 19.66 9.69
C ILE A 256 -2.44 18.33 9.81
N GLY A 257 -1.20 18.26 9.31
CA GLY A 257 -0.34 17.10 9.38
C GLY A 257 0.29 16.82 10.74
N ARG A 258 0.17 17.74 11.73
CA ARG A 258 0.82 17.59 13.04
C ARG A 258 0.49 16.28 13.77
N PRO A 259 -0.75 15.77 13.78
CA PRO A 259 -1.08 14.46 14.36
C PRO A 259 -0.40 13.28 13.64
N MET A 260 0.04 13.47 12.40
CA MET A 260 0.64 12.48 11.50
C MET A 260 2.17 12.63 11.43
N LYS A 261 2.83 13.02 12.53
CA LYS A 261 4.30 13.18 12.57
C LYS A 261 5.02 11.86 12.34
N VAL A 262 6.16 11.91 11.66
CA VAL A 262 7.05 10.76 11.44
C VAL A 262 8.25 10.86 12.38
N SER A 263 8.64 9.74 12.99
CA SER A 263 9.84 9.69 13.82
C SER A 263 11.11 9.63 12.96
N LYS A 264 12.25 10.05 13.52
CA LYS A 264 13.56 9.97 12.83
C LYS A 264 13.91 8.53 12.44
N GLU A 265 13.54 7.56 13.29
CA GLU A 265 13.77 6.14 13.04
C GLU A 265 13.00 5.68 11.81
N ASN A 266 11.72 6.05 11.69
CA ASN A 266 10.90 5.70 10.54
C ASN A 266 11.36 6.40 9.25
N ILE A 267 11.85 7.64 9.34
CA ILE A 267 12.41 8.36 8.19
C ILE A 267 13.65 7.62 7.68
N VAL A 268 14.61 7.34 8.56
CA VAL A 268 15.85 6.64 8.20
C VAL A 268 15.55 5.21 7.71
N GLY A 269 14.66 4.50 8.41
CA GLY A 269 14.23 3.16 8.00
C GLY A 269 13.60 3.13 6.61
N LEU A 270 12.74 4.10 6.27
CA LEU A 270 12.15 4.18 4.94
C LEU A 270 13.18 4.52 3.86
N VAL A 271 14.06 5.49 4.12
CA VAL A 271 15.14 5.85 3.17
C VAL A 271 16.01 4.65 2.87
N THR A 272 16.47 3.93 3.90
CA THR A 272 17.25 2.69 3.72
C THR A 272 16.48 1.63 2.93
N ALA A 273 15.18 1.47 3.22
CA ALA A 273 14.34 0.50 2.50
C ALA A 273 14.17 0.86 1.02
N ILE A 274 13.97 2.15 0.69
CA ILE A 274 13.88 2.61 -0.71
C ILE A 274 15.18 2.35 -1.46
N GLU A 275 16.33 2.67 -0.87
CA GLU A 275 17.64 2.42 -1.49
C GLU A 275 17.84 0.92 -1.76
N LEU A 276 17.58 0.07 -0.77
CA LEU A 276 17.65 -1.38 -0.94
C LEU A 276 16.65 -1.90 -2.00
N PHE A 277 15.44 -1.34 -2.04
CA PHE A 277 14.43 -1.71 -3.03
C PHE A 277 14.85 -1.29 -4.44
N THR A 278 15.44 -0.12 -4.61
CA THR A 278 15.91 0.35 -5.93
C THR A 278 17.16 -0.37 -6.41
N ASP A 279 18.01 -0.85 -5.51
CA ASP A 279 19.27 -1.51 -5.83
C ASP A 279 19.16 -3.04 -5.95
N SER A 280 18.07 -3.67 -5.41
CA SER A 280 17.87 -5.12 -5.49
C SER A 280 17.56 -5.58 -6.93
N ASP A 281 17.76 -6.87 -7.21
CA ASP A 281 17.33 -7.50 -8.45
C ASP A 281 15.89 -7.99 -8.32
N GLU A 282 14.97 -7.31 -8.99
CA GLU A 282 13.54 -7.63 -8.98
C GLU A 282 13.25 -9.02 -9.58
N GLY A 283 14.07 -9.47 -10.51
CA GLY A 283 13.96 -10.80 -11.12
C GLY A 283 14.24 -11.92 -10.11
N ILE A 284 15.26 -11.74 -9.26
CA ILE A 284 15.59 -12.73 -8.21
C ILE A 284 14.46 -12.84 -7.19
N GLU A 285 13.87 -11.71 -6.79
CA GLU A 285 12.72 -11.71 -5.87
C GLU A 285 11.50 -12.43 -6.50
N TRP A 286 11.22 -12.13 -7.77
CA TRP A 286 10.14 -12.75 -8.51
C TRP A 286 10.33 -14.26 -8.65
N ASP A 287 11.52 -14.72 -9.04
CA ASP A 287 11.85 -16.14 -9.16
C ASP A 287 11.69 -16.89 -7.84
N GLY A 288 12.04 -16.23 -6.73
CA GLY A 288 11.83 -16.77 -5.38
C GLY A 288 10.34 -16.97 -5.07
N TRP A 289 9.49 -15.98 -5.37
CA TRP A 289 8.03 -16.12 -5.20
C TRP A 289 7.43 -17.16 -6.14
N GLN A 290 7.89 -17.21 -7.41
CA GLN A 290 7.44 -18.20 -8.39
C GLN A 290 7.77 -19.62 -7.96
N SER A 291 8.98 -19.83 -7.42
CA SER A 291 9.39 -21.15 -6.92
C SER A 291 8.49 -21.65 -5.79
N LYS A 292 8.16 -20.77 -4.82
CA LYS A 292 7.24 -21.10 -3.72
C LYS A 292 5.83 -21.34 -4.24
N ALA A 293 5.36 -20.53 -5.20
CA ALA A 293 4.05 -20.70 -5.82
C ALA A 293 3.94 -22.05 -6.54
N ASN A 294 4.97 -22.42 -7.31
CA ASN A 294 5.03 -23.72 -7.98
C ASN A 294 4.95 -24.88 -6.98
N TYR A 295 5.74 -24.81 -5.90
CA TYR A 295 5.72 -25.83 -4.85
C TYR A 295 4.32 -26.03 -4.27
N VAL A 296 3.65 -24.96 -3.89
CA VAL A 296 2.29 -25.03 -3.32
C VAL A 296 1.29 -25.57 -4.34
N ALA A 297 1.34 -25.08 -5.60
CA ALA A 297 0.44 -25.54 -6.66
C ALA A 297 0.60 -27.04 -6.95
N GLU A 298 1.86 -27.54 -7.04
CA GLU A 298 2.14 -28.97 -7.24
C GLU A 298 1.61 -29.83 -6.08
N ARG A 299 1.82 -29.37 -4.84
CA ARG A 299 1.37 -30.10 -3.64
C ARG A 299 -0.15 -30.19 -3.52
N LEU A 300 -0.85 -29.15 -3.95
CA LEU A 300 -2.32 -29.07 -3.94
C LEU A 300 -2.96 -29.66 -5.20
N GLY A 301 -2.17 -30.00 -6.21
CA GLY A 301 -2.66 -30.65 -7.42
C GLY A 301 -3.28 -32.02 -7.14
N GLY A 302 -4.37 -32.36 -7.87
CA GLY A 302 -5.04 -33.66 -7.76
C GLY A 302 -6.00 -33.79 -6.56
N ILE A 303 -6.43 -32.68 -5.96
CA ILE A 303 -7.55 -32.67 -5.01
C ILE A 303 -8.84 -32.57 -5.81
N ASP A 304 -9.73 -33.56 -5.65
CA ASP A 304 -10.99 -33.62 -6.39
C ASP A 304 -11.83 -32.38 -6.16
N GLY A 305 -12.37 -31.81 -7.24
CA GLY A 305 -13.19 -30.59 -7.19
C GLY A 305 -12.43 -29.29 -6.93
N VAL A 306 -11.08 -29.31 -6.83
CA VAL A 306 -10.25 -28.12 -6.66
C VAL A 306 -9.33 -27.92 -7.86
N ASN A 307 -9.48 -26.80 -8.55
CA ASN A 307 -8.55 -26.37 -9.58
C ASN A 307 -7.52 -25.39 -8.99
N VAL A 308 -6.25 -25.67 -9.16
CA VAL A 308 -5.16 -24.83 -8.70
C VAL A 308 -4.40 -24.27 -9.91
N ALA A 309 -4.37 -22.96 -10.04
CA ALA A 309 -3.62 -22.26 -11.09
C ALA A 309 -2.71 -21.20 -10.47
N ILE A 310 -1.54 -20.95 -11.06
CA ILE A 310 -0.70 -19.82 -10.68
C ILE A 310 -1.13 -18.64 -11.53
N GLU A 311 -1.46 -17.54 -10.86
CA GLU A 311 -1.84 -16.27 -11.48
C GLU A 311 -0.84 -15.19 -11.10
N ASP A 312 -0.41 -14.42 -12.10
CA ASP A 312 0.65 -13.43 -11.98
C ASP A 312 0.38 -12.13 -12.75
N ASP A 313 -0.87 -11.92 -13.25
CA ASP A 313 -1.23 -10.68 -13.93
C ASP A 313 -1.02 -9.48 -12.99
N PRO A 314 -0.09 -8.57 -13.30
CA PRO A 314 0.24 -7.42 -12.44
C PRO A 314 -0.92 -6.43 -12.28
N ASN A 315 -1.96 -6.49 -13.14
CA ASN A 315 -3.15 -5.65 -13.00
C ASN A 315 -4.14 -6.22 -11.96
N GLU A 316 -4.01 -7.50 -11.61
CA GLU A 316 -4.90 -8.18 -10.67
C GLU A 316 -4.16 -8.80 -9.48
N ARG A 317 -2.86 -9.06 -9.59
CA ARG A 317 -2.04 -9.79 -8.62
C ARG A 317 -0.76 -9.04 -8.28
N GLN A 318 -0.36 -9.10 -7.02
CA GLN A 318 0.85 -8.44 -6.51
C GLN A 318 2.12 -9.28 -6.69
N GLY A 319 2.05 -10.37 -7.39
CA GLY A 319 3.11 -11.35 -7.66
C GLY A 319 2.50 -12.69 -7.98
N PRO A 320 3.32 -13.70 -8.35
CA PRO A 320 2.83 -15.04 -8.63
C PRO A 320 2.20 -15.64 -7.38
N GLN A 321 0.97 -16.15 -7.52
CA GLN A 321 0.23 -16.74 -6.41
C GLN A 321 -0.61 -17.92 -6.86
N PRO A 322 -0.61 -19.04 -6.14
CA PRO A 322 -1.57 -20.11 -6.35
C PRO A 322 -2.99 -19.61 -6.01
N VAL A 323 -3.91 -19.84 -6.93
CA VAL A 323 -5.33 -19.57 -6.75
C VAL A 323 -6.09 -20.88 -6.83
N LEU A 324 -6.80 -21.21 -5.74
CA LEU A 324 -7.66 -22.37 -5.63
C LEU A 324 -9.08 -21.96 -6.00
N ARG A 325 -9.69 -22.62 -6.98
CA ARG A 325 -11.10 -22.48 -7.34
C ARG A 325 -11.84 -23.78 -7.11
N PHE A 326 -12.96 -23.70 -6.44
CA PHE A 326 -13.79 -24.83 -6.03
C PHE A 326 -14.95 -25.03 -7.00
N HIS A 327 -15.14 -26.28 -7.42
CA HIS A 327 -16.20 -26.69 -8.34
C HIS A 327 -17.22 -27.58 -7.63
N ASP A 328 -18.36 -27.86 -8.26
CA ASP A 328 -19.46 -28.64 -7.70
C ASP A 328 -19.05 -30.08 -7.25
N ALA A 329 -17.96 -30.61 -7.77
CA ALA A 329 -17.41 -31.90 -7.37
C ALA A 329 -16.60 -31.87 -6.06
N TYR A 330 -16.38 -30.69 -5.46
CA TYR A 330 -15.66 -30.58 -4.20
C TYR A 330 -16.61 -30.88 -3.03
N GLU A 331 -16.32 -31.95 -2.29
CA GLU A 331 -17.12 -32.43 -1.16
C GLU A 331 -16.56 -32.02 0.21
N GLY A 332 -15.46 -31.25 0.24
CA GLY A 332 -14.83 -30.81 1.49
C GLY A 332 -15.49 -29.56 2.13
N PRO A 333 -14.87 -29.00 3.18
CA PRO A 333 -15.43 -27.84 3.90
C PRO A 333 -15.53 -26.57 3.01
N PRO A 334 -16.53 -25.70 3.26
CA PRO A 334 -16.68 -24.46 2.50
C PRO A 334 -15.51 -23.49 2.74
N ILE A 335 -15.29 -22.54 1.80
CA ILE A 335 -14.15 -21.58 1.83
C ILE A 335 -14.04 -20.84 3.17
N ALA A 336 -15.17 -20.37 3.72
CA ALA A 336 -15.18 -19.68 5.01
C ALA A 336 -14.64 -20.55 6.14
N GLU A 337 -14.99 -21.85 6.14
CA GLU A 337 -14.50 -22.81 7.13
C GLU A 337 -13.01 -23.14 6.92
N ILE A 338 -12.57 -23.30 5.66
CA ILE A 338 -11.14 -23.49 5.32
C ILE A 338 -10.32 -22.34 5.90
N LYS A 339 -10.73 -21.09 5.65
CA LYS A 339 -10.04 -19.90 6.19
C LYS A 339 -10.03 -19.90 7.72
N THR A 340 -11.18 -20.18 8.35
CA THR A 340 -11.27 -20.24 9.82
C THR A 340 -10.35 -21.31 10.42
N ARG A 341 -10.26 -22.50 9.79
CA ARG A 341 -9.37 -23.57 10.25
C ARG A 341 -7.89 -23.22 10.06
N LEU A 342 -7.54 -22.49 8.99
CA LEU A 342 -6.19 -21.96 8.76
C LEU A 342 -5.83 -20.93 9.84
N GLU A 343 -6.70 -19.98 10.11
CA GLU A 343 -6.50 -18.89 11.06
C GLU A 343 -6.48 -19.36 12.53
N SER A 344 -7.19 -20.45 12.85
CA SER A 344 -7.19 -21.06 14.18
C SER A 344 -6.10 -22.11 14.40
N GLY A 345 -5.26 -22.37 13.40
CA GLY A 345 -4.14 -23.32 13.48
C GLY A 345 -2.93 -22.78 14.26
N ASP A 346 -1.95 -23.68 14.49
CA ASP A 346 -0.65 -23.33 15.05
C ASP A 346 0.47 -23.80 14.10
N PRO A 347 1.18 -22.86 13.44
CA PRO A 347 0.90 -21.42 13.39
C PRO A 347 -0.42 -21.11 12.68
N ALA A 348 -1.03 -19.95 13.02
CA ALA A 348 -2.15 -19.41 12.27
C ALA A 348 -1.69 -18.96 10.87
N ILE A 349 -2.49 -19.25 9.84
CA ILE A 349 -2.18 -18.95 8.43
C ILE A 349 -3.29 -18.06 7.87
N PHE A 350 -2.92 -16.89 7.36
CA PHE A 350 -3.84 -15.96 6.73
C PHE A 350 -3.66 -15.99 5.21
N VAL A 351 -4.72 -16.27 4.47
CA VAL A 351 -4.73 -16.36 3.01
C VAL A 351 -5.66 -15.32 2.38
N GLY A 352 -5.40 -14.97 1.12
CA GLY A 352 -6.22 -14.06 0.33
C GLY A 352 -7.41 -14.75 -0.34
N GLY A 353 -7.93 -14.10 -1.38
CA GLY A 353 -9.06 -14.57 -2.20
C GLY A 353 -10.42 -14.02 -1.72
N ALA A 354 -11.37 -14.00 -2.64
CA ALA A 354 -12.72 -13.50 -2.43
C ALA A 354 -13.73 -14.65 -2.45
N GLU A 355 -14.46 -14.84 -1.35
CA GLU A 355 -15.53 -15.85 -1.27
C GLU A 355 -16.59 -15.67 -2.38
N ALA A 356 -16.93 -14.42 -2.70
CA ALA A 356 -17.85 -14.10 -3.78
C ALA A 356 -17.39 -14.59 -5.16
N ARG A 357 -16.09 -14.86 -5.34
CA ARG A 357 -15.49 -15.45 -6.54
C ARG A 357 -15.23 -16.94 -6.41
N GLY A 358 -15.58 -17.56 -5.29
CA GLY A 358 -15.32 -18.97 -5.02
C GLY A 358 -13.82 -19.30 -4.98
N GLU A 359 -12.97 -18.38 -4.48
CA GLU A 359 -11.51 -18.56 -4.55
C GLU A 359 -10.78 -18.35 -3.22
N ILE A 360 -9.70 -19.08 -3.04
CA ILE A 360 -8.63 -18.81 -2.07
C ILE A 360 -7.36 -18.51 -2.86
N SER A 361 -6.67 -17.41 -2.55
CA SER A 361 -5.36 -17.08 -3.12
C SER A 361 -4.28 -17.11 -2.06
N ILE A 362 -3.10 -17.62 -2.41
CA ILE A 362 -1.96 -17.74 -1.52
C ILE A 362 -0.89 -16.77 -2.02
N VAL A 363 -0.84 -15.59 -1.42
CA VAL A 363 0.00 -14.47 -1.88
C VAL A 363 1.43 -14.66 -1.37
N MET A 364 2.37 -14.93 -2.29
CA MET A 364 3.74 -15.34 -1.96
C MET A 364 4.66 -14.23 -1.50
N VAL A 365 4.32 -12.95 -1.72
CA VAL A 365 5.20 -11.80 -1.47
C VAL A 365 5.65 -11.63 -0.01
N ASN A 366 4.92 -12.19 0.94
CA ASN A 366 5.25 -12.17 2.38
C ASN A 366 5.57 -13.56 2.96
N VAL A 367 5.48 -14.61 2.15
CA VAL A 367 5.76 -15.99 2.59
C VAL A 367 7.26 -16.19 2.69
N ARG A 368 7.77 -16.46 3.90
CA ARG A 368 9.18 -16.73 4.15
C ARG A 368 9.56 -18.12 3.69
N ASP A 369 10.87 -18.37 3.55
CA ASP A 369 11.39 -19.67 3.14
C ASP A 369 10.98 -20.77 4.12
N GLY A 370 10.37 -21.83 3.61
CA GLY A 370 9.84 -22.96 4.37
C GLY A 370 8.38 -22.79 4.84
N GLU A 371 7.82 -21.59 4.84
CA GLU A 371 6.41 -21.38 5.19
C GLU A 371 5.47 -21.92 4.10
N GLU A 372 5.89 -21.94 2.83
CA GLU A 372 5.15 -22.56 1.73
C GLU A 372 4.87 -24.04 1.97
N ILE A 373 5.77 -24.73 2.68
CA ILE A 373 5.61 -26.15 3.04
C ILE A 373 4.49 -26.29 4.08
N ILE A 374 4.52 -25.43 5.12
CA ILE A 374 3.52 -25.42 6.19
C ILE A 374 2.13 -25.09 5.62
N ILE A 375 2.06 -24.09 4.72
CA ILE A 375 0.82 -23.70 4.06
C ILE A 375 0.24 -24.86 3.25
N ALA A 376 1.06 -25.51 2.41
CA ALA A 376 0.63 -26.62 1.58
C ALA A 376 0.13 -27.80 2.40
N ASP A 377 0.90 -28.22 3.43
CA ASP A 377 0.56 -29.36 4.28
C ASP A 377 -0.74 -29.11 5.05
N ARG A 378 -0.93 -27.90 5.62
CA ARG A 378 -2.14 -27.54 6.32
C ARG A 378 -3.37 -27.48 5.40
N LEU A 379 -3.23 -26.93 4.19
CA LEU A 379 -4.30 -26.93 3.20
C LEU A 379 -4.69 -28.34 2.78
N ILE A 380 -3.72 -29.24 2.53
CA ILE A 380 -4.01 -30.64 2.20
C ILE A 380 -4.78 -31.33 3.35
N GLU A 381 -4.37 -31.10 4.59
CA GLU A 381 -5.06 -31.68 5.76
C GLU A 381 -6.52 -31.21 5.82
N ILE A 382 -6.78 -29.92 5.61
CA ILE A 382 -8.12 -29.34 5.65
C ILE A 382 -8.98 -29.76 4.46
N LEU A 383 -8.43 -29.68 3.24
CA LEU A 383 -9.19 -29.96 1.99
C LEU A 383 -9.55 -31.43 1.84
N ARG A 384 -8.85 -32.36 2.53
CA ARG A 384 -9.14 -33.79 2.52
C ARG A 384 -9.89 -34.28 3.77
N SER A 385 -10.21 -33.37 4.69
CA SER A 385 -11.01 -33.73 5.87
C SER A 385 -12.50 -33.83 5.49
N GLU A 386 -13.16 -34.89 5.94
CA GLU A 386 -14.61 -35.06 5.85
C GLU A 386 -15.35 -34.03 6.76
#